data_877f7624476fd01521fb6a9e16fbe91f
#
_entry.id   877f7624476fd01521fb6a9e16fbe91f
#
_cell.length_a   1.000
_cell.length_b   1.000
_cell.length_c   1.000
_cell.angle_alpha   90.00
_cell.angle_beta   90.00
_cell.angle_gamma   90.00
#
_symmetry.space_group_name_H-M   'P 1'
#
loop_
_entity.id
_entity.type
_entity.pdbx_description
1 polymer ?
#
loop_
_entity_poly.entity_id
_entity_poly.type
_entity_poly.pdbx_seq_one_letter_code
_entity_poly.pdbx_strand_id
1 'polypeptide(L)'
;SRTTKEVGQAPAKPEEEKIEIVLPKPAVYEETAEPGEGITHLARKALKKYLTEKGQGLNLTPEHKIYIEDYLQKKTGDYWLKVGQKLTFSEEQIKEAIEKAQQLTPEQLQNLTQFAKLVPELNY
;
A
#
# COMPACT_ATOMS: atom_id res chain seq x y z
N SER A 1 36.79 -41.83 -18.54
CA SER A 1 36.25 -41.61 -18.46
C SER A 1 36.31 -41.17 -18.39
N ARG A 2 36.26 -40.98 -18.52
CA ARG A 2 35.75 -40.58 -18.54
C ARG A 2 35.32 -40.18 -18.32
N THR A 3 35.51 -40.14 -18.28
CA THR A 3 34.68 -39.78 -18.19
C THR A 3 34.31 -39.27 -17.90
N THR A 4 34.54 -39.35 -17.88
CA THR A 4 33.68 -39.02 -17.67
C THR A 4 33.23 -38.65 -17.39
N LYS A 5 33.36 -38.81 -17.39
CA LYS A 5 32.53 -38.61 -17.23
C LYS A 5 31.96 -38.15 -16.89
N GLU A 6 32.08 -38.13 -16.84
CA GLU A 6 31.18 -37.83 -16.68
C GLU A 6 30.66 -37.39 -16.31
N VAL A 7 31.23 -37.58 -16.36
CA VAL A 7 30.38 -37.20 -16.05
C VAL A 7 29.81 -36.80 -15.75
N GLY A 8 29.99 -36.93 -15.80
CA GLY A 8 29.00 -36.53 -15.48
C GLY A 8 28.68 -36.12 -15.20
N GLN A 9 28.49 -36.01 -15.26
CA GLN A 9 27.84 -35.59 -14.93
C GLN A 9 27.35 -34.96 -14.62
N ALA A 10 27.40 -34.74 -14.89
CA ALA A 10 26.92 -34.09 -14.56
C ALA A 10 26.34 -33.89 -14.25
N PRO A 11 25.98 -33.60 -14.23
CA PRO A 11 25.22 -33.19 -13.78
C PRO A 11 24.70 -32.76 -13.13
N ALA A 12 24.65 -32.92 -12.93
CA ALA A 12 23.75 -32.51 -12.35
C ALA A 12 23.62 -31.24 -12.03
N LYS A 13 23.75 -30.50 -12.05
CA LYS A 13 23.34 -29.40 -11.89
C LYS A 13 22.01 -29.16 -11.77
N PRO A 14 21.30 -29.73 -12.13
CA PRO A 14 19.93 -29.36 -12.06
C PRO A 14 19.39 -29.17 -10.70
N GLU A 15 20.04 -29.69 -9.75
CA GLU A 15 19.47 -29.48 -8.45
C GLU A 15 19.56 -28.10 -8.00
N GLU A 16 20.57 -27.39 -8.41
CA GLU A 16 20.59 -26.06 -8.00
C GLU A 16 19.53 -25.30 -8.61
N GLU A 17 19.14 -25.70 -9.76
CA GLU A 17 18.06 -25.00 -10.34
C GLU A 17 16.80 -25.20 -9.57
N LYS A 18 16.80 -26.17 -8.72
CA LYS A 18 15.62 -26.33 -7.90
C LYS A 18 15.59 -25.42 -6.73
N ILE A 19 16.62 -24.68 -6.54
CA ILE A 19 16.56 -23.63 -5.56
C ILE A 19 15.66 -22.55 -6.13
N GLU A 20 14.43 -22.57 -5.69
CA GLU A 20 13.49 -21.59 -6.16
C GLU A 20 13.63 -20.33 -5.34
N ILE A 21 13.79 -19.25 -6.02
CA ILE A 21 13.73 -17.97 -5.37
C ILE A 21 12.26 -17.61 -5.32
N VAL A 22 11.69 -17.77 -4.14
CA VAL A 22 10.31 -17.40 -3.94
C VAL A 22 10.31 -15.94 -3.58
N LEU A 23 9.96 -15.10 -4.54
CA LEU A 23 9.80 -13.69 -4.27
C LEU A 23 8.53 -13.48 -3.48
N PRO A 24 8.57 -12.66 -2.44
CA PRO A 24 7.34 -12.38 -1.72
C PRO A 24 6.35 -11.70 -2.65
N LYS A 25 5.10 -12.08 -2.53
CA LYS A 25 4.06 -11.39 -3.25
C LYS A 25 3.95 -9.98 -2.72
N PRO A 26 3.73 -8.99 -3.58
CA PRO A 26 3.48 -7.64 -3.09
C PRO A 26 2.30 -7.66 -2.14
N ALA A 27 2.43 -6.98 -1.03
CA ALA A 27 1.32 -6.86 -0.10
C ALA A 27 0.28 -5.93 -0.70
N VAL A 28 -0.98 -6.32 -0.53
CA VAL A 28 -2.09 -5.50 -0.97
C VAL A 28 -3.10 -5.44 0.16
N TYR A 29 -3.87 -4.37 0.15
CA TYR A 29 -4.93 -4.14 1.11
C TYR A 29 -6.24 -4.08 0.33
N GLU A 30 -7.06 -5.10 0.53
CA GLU A 30 -8.35 -5.17 -0.15
C GLU A 30 -9.43 -4.66 0.80
N GLU A 31 -10.23 -3.71 0.33
CA GLU A 31 -11.29 -3.13 1.14
C GLU A 31 -12.61 -3.26 0.41
N THR A 32 -13.67 -3.48 1.18
CA THR A 32 -15.00 -3.68 0.62
C THR A 32 -15.90 -2.51 1.00
N ALA A 33 -16.62 -1.99 0.04
CA ALA A 33 -17.49 -0.84 0.26
C ALA A 33 -18.74 -1.24 1.01
N GLU A 34 -19.02 -0.54 2.09
CA GLU A 34 -20.25 -0.65 2.84
C GLU A 34 -21.18 0.50 2.45
N PRO A 35 -22.44 0.45 2.87
CA PRO A 35 -23.38 1.51 2.49
C PRO A 35 -22.85 2.90 2.89
N GLY A 36 -22.91 3.83 1.96
CA GLY A 36 -22.45 5.19 2.19
C GLY A 36 -20.96 5.41 2.05
N GLU A 37 -20.19 4.39 1.71
CA GLU A 37 -18.75 4.53 1.59
C GLU A 37 -18.32 4.75 0.16
N GLY A 38 -17.36 5.65 -0.01
CA GLY A 38 -16.73 5.90 -1.29
C GLY A 38 -15.27 5.51 -1.28
N ILE A 39 -14.58 5.88 -2.36
CA ILE A 39 -13.18 5.48 -2.53
C ILE A 39 -12.32 6.01 -1.40
N THR A 40 -12.54 7.25 -0.96
CA THR A 40 -11.75 7.82 0.13
C THR A 40 -11.90 7.04 1.42
N HIS A 41 -13.11 6.56 1.70
CA HIS A 41 -13.34 5.74 2.90
C HIS A 41 -12.54 4.45 2.85
N LEU A 42 -12.50 3.81 1.68
CA LEU A 42 -11.75 2.56 1.53
C LEU A 42 -10.25 2.82 1.59
N ALA A 43 -9.79 3.94 1.02
CA ALA A 43 -8.40 4.34 1.13
C ALA A 43 -8.02 4.54 2.61
N ARG A 44 -8.91 5.14 3.39
CA ARG A 44 -8.68 5.33 4.83
C ARG A 44 -8.54 4.01 5.54
N LYS A 45 -9.40 3.04 5.22
CA LYS A 45 -9.32 1.73 5.84
C LYS A 45 -7.99 1.06 5.51
N ALA A 46 -7.56 1.15 4.25
CA ALA A 46 -6.30 0.55 3.83
C ALA A 46 -5.12 1.22 4.53
N LEU A 47 -5.13 2.54 4.61
CA LEU A 47 -4.07 3.28 5.28
C LEU A 47 -4.01 2.91 6.76
N LYS A 48 -5.16 2.82 7.41
CA LYS A 48 -5.22 2.46 8.82
C LYS A 48 -4.59 1.09 9.06
N LYS A 49 -4.92 0.11 8.22
CA LYS A 49 -4.33 -1.22 8.33
C LYS A 49 -2.83 -1.18 8.13
N TYR A 50 -2.38 -0.44 7.12
CA TYR A 50 -0.97 -0.32 6.85
C TYR A 50 -0.23 0.28 8.04
N LEU A 51 -0.76 1.36 8.60
CA LEU A 51 -0.11 2.02 9.73
C LEU A 51 -0.08 1.14 10.96
N THR A 52 -1.14 0.36 11.18
CA THR A 52 -1.18 -0.57 12.31
C THR A 52 -0.09 -1.64 12.16
N GLU A 53 0.13 -2.12 10.95
CA GLU A 53 1.06 -3.20 10.72
C GLU A 53 2.49 -2.73 10.53
N LYS A 54 2.68 -1.61 9.85
CA LYS A 54 4.01 -1.17 9.40
C LYS A 54 4.29 0.29 9.66
N GLY A 55 3.44 0.96 10.41
CA GLY A 55 3.56 2.40 10.62
C GLY A 55 4.40 2.82 11.79
N GLN A 56 5.14 1.92 12.42
CA GLN A 56 5.94 2.27 13.59
C GLN A 56 6.95 3.34 13.24
N GLY A 57 7.02 4.35 14.09
CA GLY A 57 7.96 5.44 13.87
C GLY A 57 7.47 6.54 12.95
N LEU A 58 6.30 6.37 12.34
CA LEU A 58 5.71 7.41 11.50
C LEU A 58 4.84 8.33 12.36
N ASN A 59 5.08 9.62 12.22
CA ASN A 59 4.31 10.64 12.94
C ASN A 59 3.47 11.40 11.92
N LEU A 60 2.35 10.80 11.53
CA LEU A 60 1.46 11.40 10.56
C LEU A 60 0.36 12.16 11.27
N THR A 61 0.23 13.44 10.94
CA THR A 61 -0.85 14.27 11.46
C THR A 61 -2.13 14.00 10.67
N PRO A 62 -3.29 14.46 11.16
CA PRO A 62 -4.51 14.36 10.34
C PRO A 62 -4.37 14.99 8.98
N GLU A 63 -3.58 16.08 8.87
CA GLU A 63 -3.34 16.72 7.58
C GLU A 63 -2.57 15.79 6.63
N HIS A 64 -1.58 15.10 7.14
CA HIS A 64 -0.88 14.10 6.32
C HIS A 64 -1.86 13.02 5.86
N LYS A 65 -2.71 12.55 6.76
CA LYS A 65 -3.62 11.45 6.45
C LYS A 65 -4.63 11.84 5.39
N ILE A 66 -5.19 13.06 5.49
CA ILE A 66 -6.15 13.47 4.48
C ILE A 66 -5.49 13.61 3.11
N TYR A 67 -4.24 14.07 3.08
CA TYR A 67 -3.49 14.12 1.83
C TYR A 67 -3.29 12.72 1.25
N ILE A 68 -2.92 11.76 2.10
CA ILE A 68 -2.69 10.39 1.67
C ILE A 68 -3.97 9.77 1.10
N GLU A 69 -5.08 9.97 1.80
CA GLU A 69 -6.37 9.45 1.34
C GLU A 69 -6.75 10.03 -0.01
N ASP A 70 -6.55 11.33 -0.18
CA ASP A 70 -6.85 11.99 -1.43
C ASP A 70 -5.93 11.48 -2.54
N TYR A 71 -4.66 11.30 -2.23
CA TYR A 71 -3.69 10.78 -3.19
C TYR A 71 -4.10 9.39 -3.68
N LEU A 72 -4.47 8.52 -2.75
CA LEU A 72 -4.89 7.16 -3.09
C LEU A 72 -6.20 7.18 -3.89
N GLN A 73 -7.12 8.07 -3.52
CA GLN A 73 -8.37 8.21 -4.24
C GLN A 73 -8.10 8.63 -5.70
N LYS A 74 -7.22 9.61 -5.89
CA LYS A 74 -6.91 10.08 -7.24
C LYS A 74 -6.24 9.01 -8.08
N LYS A 75 -5.43 8.16 -7.46
CA LYS A 75 -4.82 7.04 -8.18
C LYS A 75 -5.85 5.97 -8.56
N THR A 76 -6.90 5.84 -7.78
CA THR A 76 -7.95 4.84 -8.03
C THR A 76 -8.96 5.33 -9.07
N GLY A 77 -9.41 6.56 -8.92
CA GLY A 77 -10.40 7.13 -9.81
C GLY A 77 -11.46 7.93 -9.05
N ASP A 78 -12.42 8.44 -9.81
CA ASP A 78 -13.48 9.25 -9.25
C ASP A 78 -14.80 8.70 -9.75
N TYR A 79 -15.35 7.74 -9.01
CA TYR A 79 -16.62 7.11 -9.38
C TYR A 79 -17.30 6.59 -8.13
N TRP A 80 -18.60 6.34 -8.25
CA TRP A 80 -19.38 5.82 -7.14
C TRP A 80 -19.12 4.33 -6.97
N LEU A 81 -19.02 3.90 -5.72
CA LEU A 81 -18.87 2.49 -5.40
C LEU A 81 -20.24 1.89 -5.10
N LYS A 82 -20.41 0.66 -5.57
CA LYS A 82 -21.58 -0.13 -5.17
C LYS A 82 -21.26 -0.82 -3.86
N VAL A 83 -22.30 -1.03 -3.05
CA VAL A 83 -22.13 -1.80 -1.82
C VAL A 83 -21.61 -3.18 -2.19
N GLY A 84 -20.56 -3.59 -1.47
CA GLY A 84 -19.90 -4.86 -1.74
C GLY A 84 -18.78 -4.81 -2.76
N GLN A 85 -18.62 -3.67 -3.44
CA GLN A 85 -17.53 -3.52 -4.39
C GLN A 85 -16.20 -3.47 -3.65
N LYS A 86 -15.19 -4.12 -4.24
CA LYS A 86 -13.87 -4.21 -3.63
C LYS A 86 -12.88 -3.36 -4.37
N LEU A 87 -12.01 -2.70 -3.62
CA LEU A 87 -10.86 -1.98 -4.16
C LEU A 87 -9.60 -2.54 -3.52
N THR A 88 -8.52 -2.51 -4.28
CA THR A 88 -7.23 -2.99 -3.82
C THR A 88 -6.24 -1.85 -3.83
N PHE A 89 -5.56 -1.65 -2.72
CA PHE A 89 -4.50 -0.66 -2.59
C PHE A 89 -3.21 -1.40 -2.33
N SER A 90 -2.21 -1.19 -3.19
CA SER A 90 -0.94 -1.88 -3.01
C SER A 90 -0.14 -1.19 -1.92
N GLU A 91 0.71 -1.98 -1.26
CA GLU A 91 1.63 -1.43 -0.26
C GLU A 91 2.50 -0.34 -0.87
N GLU A 92 2.92 -0.54 -2.12
CA GLU A 92 3.76 0.44 -2.79
C GLU A 92 3.05 1.77 -2.98
N GLN A 93 1.77 1.72 -3.35
CA GLN A 93 0.99 2.95 -3.50
C GLN A 93 0.86 3.68 -2.18
N ILE A 94 0.63 2.94 -1.11
CA ILE A 94 0.49 3.54 0.21
C ILE A 94 1.81 4.17 0.64
N LYS A 95 2.93 3.46 0.44
CA LYS A 95 4.24 4.00 0.76
C LYS A 95 4.53 5.27 -0.01
N GLU A 96 4.21 5.26 -1.30
CA GLU A 96 4.42 6.45 -2.13
C GLU A 96 3.60 7.63 -1.62
N ALA A 97 2.35 7.37 -1.27
CA ALA A 97 1.47 8.42 -0.75
C ALA A 97 2.02 9.01 0.55
N ILE A 98 2.50 8.13 1.44
CA ILE A 98 3.09 8.57 2.72
C ILE A 98 4.33 9.40 2.46
N GLU A 99 5.19 8.95 1.55
CA GLU A 99 6.41 9.66 1.25
C GLU A 99 6.11 11.06 0.73
N LYS A 100 5.15 11.18 -0.17
CA LYS A 100 4.76 12.49 -0.69
C LYS A 100 4.14 13.36 0.40
N ALA A 101 3.36 12.77 1.28
CA ALA A 101 2.78 13.52 2.39
C ALA A 101 3.87 14.09 3.30
N GLN A 102 4.92 13.32 3.55
CA GLN A 102 6.01 13.76 4.40
C GLN A 102 6.85 14.86 3.77
N GLN A 103 6.72 15.07 2.48
CA GLN A 103 7.41 16.16 1.78
C GLN A 103 6.61 17.45 1.78
N LEU A 104 5.40 17.45 2.31
CA LEU A 104 4.59 18.66 2.38
C LEU A 104 5.25 19.68 3.30
N THR A 105 5.23 20.94 2.88
CA THR A 105 5.74 22.02 3.70
C THR A 105 4.77 22.34 4.83
N PRO A 106 5.24 23.02 5.89
CA PRO A 106 4.33 23.45 6.95
C PRO A 106 3.16 24.27 6.44
N GLU A 107 3.39 25.10 5.42
CA GLU A 107 2.33 25.90 4.84
C GLU A 107 1.30 25.03 4.13
N GLN A 108 1.76 24.04 3.39
CA GLN A 108 0.85 23.11 2.71
C GLN A 108 0.03 22.32 3.72
N LEU A 109 0.65 21.89 4.80
CA LEU A 109 -0.06 21.18 5.86
C LEU A 109 -1.13 22.07 6.49
N GLN A 110 -0.76 23.34 6.75
CA GLN A 110 -1.71 24.25 7.33
C GLN A 110 -2.92 24.46 6.43
N ASN A 111 -2.70 24.51 5.12
CA ASN A 111 -3.80 24.66 4.17
C ASN A 111 -4.76 23.46 4.21
N LEU A 112 -4.29 22.31 4.69
CA LEU A 112 -5.15 21.14 4.80
C LEU A 112 -5.91 21.07 6.12
N THR A 113 -5.56 21.91 7.09
CA THR A 113 -6.17 21.84 8.41
C THR A 113 -7.68 22.06 8.35
N GLN A 114 -8.13 22.98 7.50
CA GLN A 114 -9.57 23.27 7.39
C GLN A 114 -10.36 22.06 6.91
N PHE A 115 -9.75 21.21 6.09
CA PHE A 115 -10.40 20.00 5.61
C PHE A 115 -10.30 18.87 6.63
N ALA A 116 -9.14 18.74 7.29
CA ALA A 116 -8.92 17.70 8.27
C ALA A 116 -9.88 17.85 9.46
N LYS A 117 -10.23 19.08 9.81
CA LYS A 117 -11.17 19.33 10.91
C LYS A 117 -12.52 18.70 10.66
N LEU A 118 -12.90 18.53 9.41
CA LEU A 118 -14.21 18.02 9.05
C LEU A 118 -14.29 16.50 9.10
N VAL A 119 -13.17 15.83 9.38
CA VAL A 119 -13.09 14.37 9.35
C VAL A 119 -12.54 13.87 10.68
N PRO A 120 -13.41 13.71 11.70
CA PRO A 120 -12.95 13.20 12.99
C PRO A 120 -12.32 11.82 12.93
N GLU A 121 -12.64 11.06 11.88
CA GLU A 121 -12.12 9.71 11.71
C GLU A 121 -10.62 9.68 11.43
N LEU A 122 -9.99 10.82 11.23
CA LEU A 122 -8.54 10.87 10.98
C LEU A 122 -7.69 10.71 12.23
N ASN A 123 -8.29 10.35 13.34
CA ASN A 123 -7.58 10.21 14.60
C ASN A 123 -6.97 8.83 14.81
N TYR A 124 -6.85 8.05 13.77
CA TYR A 124 -6.22 6.73 13.85
C TYR A 124 -4.70 6.80 13.80
#